data_a75dae36724283486c4cc380b8186a32
#
_entry.id   a75dae36724283486c4cc380b8186a32
#
_cell.length_a   1.000
_cell.length_b   1.000
_cell.length_c   1.000
_cell.angle_alpha   90.00
_cell.angle_beta   90.00
_cell.angle_gamma   90.00
#
_symmetry.space_group_name_H-M   'P 1'
#
loop_
_entity.id
_entity.type
_entity.pdbx_description
1 polymer ?
#
loop_
_entity_poly.entity_id
_entity_poly.type
_entity_poly.pdbx_seq_one_letter_code
_entity_poly.pdbx_strand_id
1 'polypeptide(L)'
;MTMKKIGFDSQKYIELQSARIRERIDQFGGKLYLEFGGKLFDDFHASRVLPGFEPDNKIKMLLALKDQAEIVIAINANDIEKNKRRSDLGITYDTDVIRLIDIFRGFGLYVGSITLTQYADQPSAAIFEQRMKTLGLKVYRQYRIPGYPSDVKLIVSDEGYGRNDYIETTRSLVVVTAPGPGSGKMATCLSQLYHEHKRGIKAGYAKFETFPIWNLPLKHPVNLAYEAATADLNDMNMIDPFHLEAYGETTVNYNRDIEIYPVLRAMFEQIYGECPYASPTDMGVNMAGLSIIDDEVCREASKQEIIRRYFKTACLVRQGLASEAELQKIENLMRQLKLEPENRPVVLAALKRAEATGQPAAALELPDGTIVTGRTSELLGASSALTLNALKMLAGIPHEVKLISPTVIAPIQTLKTNYMQSRNPRLHTDEMLVALAISAATDENAMRAMQKLDELSGCDLHSSVILGSVDDSVFKRLGINVTCESTYEDNNLYHK
;
A
#
# COMPACT_ATOMS: atom_id res chain seq x y z
N MET A 1 -0.70 27.42 12.72
CA MET A 1 -0.72 26.01 12.27
C MET A 1 -2.13 25.49 12.44
N THR A 2 -2.86 25.34 11.37
CA THR A 2 -4.13 24.60 11.40
C THR A 2 -3.78 23.13 11.66
N MET A 3 -4.11 22.61 12.83
CA MET A 3 -3.88 21.20 13.13
C MET A 3 -4.66 20.38 12.11
N LYS A 4 -4.01 19.44 11.41
CA LYS A 4 -4.69 18.45 10.57
C LYS A 4 -5.78 17.80 11.41
N LYS A 5 -7.02 17.81 10.93
CA LYS A 5 -8.12 17.14 11.62
C LYS A 5 -7.81 15.64 11.70
N ILE A 6 -7.95 15.07 12.89
CA ILE A 6 -7.73 13.64 13.15
C ILE A 6 -9.09 12.97 13.22
N GLY A 7 -9.30 11.94 12.40
CA GLY A 7 -10.52 11.15 12.36
C GLY A 7 -10.36 9.74 12.93
N PHE A 8 -9.12 9.32 13.23
CA PHE A 8 -8.80 7.97 13.65
C PHE A 8 -7.80 7.96 14.81
N ASP A 9 -8.04 7.14 15.81
CA ASP A 9 -7.17 6.94 16.98
C ASP A 9 -6.29 5.71 16.78
N SER A 10 -5.04 5.94 16.39
CA SER A 10 -4.04 4.89 16.17
C SER A 10 -3.69 4.09 17.41
N GLN A 11 -3.61 4.74 18.57
CA GLN A 11 -3.24 4.08 19.82
C GLN A 11 -4.35 3.10 20.24
N LYS A 12 -5.60 3.58 20.24
CA LYS A 12 -6.78 2.76 20.50
C LYS A 12 -6.87 1.57 19.54
N TYR A 13 -6.57 1.78 18.25
CA TYR A 13 -6.56 0.71 17.26
C TYR A 13 -5.54 -0.39 17.60
N ILE A 14 -4.30 0.00 17.93
CA ILE A 14 -3.24 -0.95 18.29
C ILE A 14 -3.64 -1.77 19.53
N GLU A 15 -4.21 -1.12 20.54
CA GLU A 15 -4.67 -1.78 21.78
C GLU A 15 -5.79 -2.78 21.51
N LEU A 16 -6.86 -2.35 20.82
CA LEU A 16 -8.00 -3.22 20.52
C LEU A 16 -7.63 -4.39 19.62
N GLN A 17 -6.85 -4.13 18.56
CA GLN A 17 -6.42 -5.15 17.62
C GLN A 17 -5.53 -6.20 18.31
N SER A 18 -4.58 -5.74 19.13
CA SER A 18 -3.70 -6.64 19.90
C SER A 18 -4.47 -7.46 20.93
N ALA A 19 -5.44 -6.86 21.64
CA ALA A 19 -6.30 -7.55 22.59
C ALA A 19 -7.12 -8.65 21.88
N ARG A 20 -7.72 -8.32 20.73
CA ARG A 20 -8.52 -9.28 19.96
C ARG A 20 -7.70 -10.45 19.46
N ILE A 21 -6.42 -10.23 19.07
CA ILE A 21 -5.51 -11.32 18.68
C ILE A 21 -5.22 -12.23 19.87
N ARG A 22 -4.98 -11.68 21.07
CA ARG A 22 -4.78 -12.49 22.29
C ARG A 22 -5.99 -13.34 22.62
N GLU A 23 -7.21 -12.77 22.56
CA GLU A 23 -8.45 -13.51 22.73
C GLU A 23 -8.57 -14.69 21.74
N ARG A 24 -8.18 -14.49 20.48
CA ARG A 24 -8.17 -15.57 19.49
C ARG A 24 -7.14 -16.65 19.81
N ILE A 25 -5.95 -16.29 20.31
CA ILE A 25 -4.96 -17.28 20.77
C ILE A 25 -5.55 -18.15 21.88
N ASP A 26 -6.19 -17.53 22.87
CA ASP A 26 -6.81 -18.24 24.01
C ASP A 26 -7.99 -19.11 23.55
N GLN A 27 -8.84 -18.61 22.67
CA GLN A 27 -9.97 -19.33 22.08
C GLN A 27 -9.56 -20.66 21.43
N PHE A 28 -8.39 -20.68 20.76
CA PHE A 28 -7.87 -21.83 20.05
C PHE A 28 -6.84 -22.65 20.84
N GLY A 29 -6.83 -22.53 22.17
CA GLY A 29 -6.00 -23.37 23.03
C GLY A 29 -4.52 -23.00 23.06
N GLY A 30 -4.19 -21.75 22.76
CA GLY A 30 -2.85 -21.18 22.94
C GLY A 30 -2.00 -21.06 21.68
N LYS A 31 -2.55 -21.39 20.48
CA LYS A 31 -1.82 -21.21 19.21
C LYS A 31 -2.70 -20.67 18.11
N LEU A 32 -2.21 -19.65 17.40
CA LEU A 32 -2.94 -18.98 16.32
C LEU A 32 -2.04 -18.79 15.10
N TYR A 33 -2.50 -19.23 13.94
CA TYR A 33 -1.94 -18.87 12.63
C TYR A 33 -2.67 -17.64 12.13
N LEU A 34 -1.97 -16.50 12.10
CA LEU A 34 -2.51 -15.22 11.66
C LEU A 34 -2.05 -14.93 10.23
N GLU A 35 -2.98 -15.05 9.28
CA GLU A 35 -2.72 -14.58 7.91
C GLU A 35 -2.66 -13.06 7.91
N PHE A 36 -1.50 -12.51 7.58
CA PHE A 36 -1.31 -11.08 7.57
C PHE A 36 -1.40 -10.53 6.15
N GLY A 37 -2.55 -9.94 5.85
CA GLY A 37 -2.83 -9.32 4.55
C GLY A 37 -2.33 -7.87 4.45
N GLY A 38 -2.13 -7.42 3.21
CA GLY A 38 -1.75 -6.04 2.90
C GLY A 38 -0.32 -5.68 3.28
N LYS A 39 -0.02 -4.37 3.23
CA LYS A 39 1.31 -3.84 3.56
C LYS A 39 1.49 -3.75 5.07
N LEU A 40 2.56 -4.34 5.59
CA LEU A 40 2.95 -4.25 6.99
C LEU A 40 3.60 -2.91 7.31
N PHE A 41 4.30 -2.35 6.32
CA PHE A 41 4.96 -1.06 6.34
C PHE A 41 4.38 -0.20 5.24
N ASP A 42 4.42 1.09 5.42
CA ASP A 42 4.03 2.07 4.39
C ASP A 42 2.57 1.90 3.93
N ASP A 43 1.65 1.65 4.88
CA ASP A 43 0.21 1.60 4.58
C ASP A 43 -0.35 2.99 4.36
N PHE A 44 0.15 3.65 3.32
CA PHE A 44 -0.26 5.00 2.96
C PHE A 44 -1.73 5.09 2.50
N HIS A 45 -2.34 3.98 2.07
CA HIS A 45 -3.77 4.00 1.76
C HIS A 45 -4.58 4.22 3.02
N ALA A 46 -4.33 3.42 4.06
CA ALA A 46 -5.01 3.56 5.35
C ALA A 46 -4.81 4.97 5.94
N SER A 47 -3.59 5.51 5.89
CA SER A 47 -3.30 6.86 6.38
C SER A 47 -4.05 7.97 5.63
N ARG A 48 -4.34 7.77 4.35
CA ARG A 48 -5.09 8.75 3.55
C ARG A 48 -6.59 8.70 3.79
N VAL A 49 -7.16 7.52 4.03
CA VAL A 49 -8.62 7.37 4.24
C VAL A 49 -9.03 7.47 5.71
N LEU A 50 -8.09 7.27 6.63
CA LEU A 50 -8.27 7.34 8.08
C LEU A 50 -7.24 8.34 8.66
N PRO A 51 -7.48 9.67 8.57
CA PRO A 51 -6.56 10.66 9.11
C PRO A 51 -6.28 10.44 10.60
N GLY A 52 -5.01 10.22 10.94
CA GLY A 52 -4.58 9.77 12.26
C GLY A 52 -4.07 8.32 12.26
N PHE A 53 -4.39 7.52 11.25
CA PHE A 53 -3.76 6.21 11.06
C PHE A 53 -2.32 6.38 10.63
N GLU A 54 -1.38 5.87 11.40
CA GLU A 54 0.04 5.92 11.08
C GLU A 54 0.43 4.76 10.14
N PRO A 55 1.25 5.00 9.09
CA PRO A 55 1.60 3.98 8.09
C PRO A 55 2.23 2.72 8.67
N ASP A 56 2.83 2.81 9.86
CA ASP A 56 3.51 1.74 10.58
C ASP A 56 2.67 1.10 11.71
N ASN A 57 1.37 1.44 11.83
CA ASN A 57 0.48 0.89 12.87
C ASN A 57 0.48 -0.63 12.94
N LYS A 58 0.55 -1.29 11.79
CA LYS A 58 0.55 -2.76 11.74
C LYS A 58 1.81 -3.35 12.36
N ILE A 59 2.96 -2.73 12.15
CA ILE A 59 4.20 -3.18 12.78
C ILE A 59 4.21 -2.84 14.28
N LYS A 60 3.71 -1.67 14.67
CA LYS A 60 3.57 -1.29 16.09
C LYS A 60 2.68 -2.28 16.84
N MET A 61 1.59 -2.72 16.22
CA MET A 61 0.73 -3.77 16.78
C MET A 61 1.49 -5.08 16.94
N LEU A 62 2.28 -5.52 15.96
CA LEU A 62 3.11 -6.72 16.09
C LEU A 62 4.18 -6.58 17.17
N LEU A 63 4.74 -5.38 17.34
CA LEU A 63 5.70 -5.11 18.42
C LEU A 63 5.07 -5.23 19.82
N ALA A 64 3.77 -4.88 19.95
CA ALA A 64 3.02 -5.10 21.19
C ALA A 64 2.80 -6.60 21.50
N LEU A 65 3.02 -7.49 20.53
CA LEU A 65 2.89 -8.94 20.61
C LEU A 65 4.24 -9.68 20.40
N LYS A 66 5.37 -8.96 20.38
CA LYS A 66 6.68 -9.47 19.90
C LYS A 66 7.14 -10.75 20.60
N ASP A 67 6.88 -10.88 21.90
CA ASP A 67 7.34 -12.03 22.67
C ASP A 67 6.55 -13.32 22.38
N GLN A 68 5.33 -13.17 21.85
CA GLN A 68 4.44 -14.25 21.43
C GLN A 68 4.47 -14.50 19.92
N ALA A 69 4.98 -13.55 19.12
CA ALA A 69 4.90 -13.58 17.66
C ALA A 69 6.14 -14.20 17.03
N GLU A 70 5.92 -15.13 16.09
CA GLU A 70 6.90 -15.69 15.17
C GLU A 70 6.46 -15.42 13.74
N ILE A 71 7.36 -14.92 12.90
CA ILE A 71 7.04 -14.57 11.51
C ILE A 71 7.47 -15.68 10.58
N VAL A 72 6.54 -16.11 9.73
CA VAL A 72 6.74 -17.01 8.59
C VAL A 72 6.49 -16.20 7.32
N ILE A 73 7.46 -16.18 6.40
CA ILE A 73 7.32 -15.44 5.13
C ILE A 73 7.01 -16.42 4.01
N ALA A 74 5.82 -16.32 3.43
CA ALA A 74 5.40 -17.14 2.29
C ALA A 74 5.79 -16.46 0.97
N ILE A 75 6.40 -17.21 0.06
CA ILE A 75 6.71 -16.74 -1.30
C ILE A 75 6.41 -17.82 -2.32
N ASN A 76 5.75 -17.45 -3.42
CA ASN A 76 5.40 -18.35 -4.50
C ASN A 76 6.62 -18.66 -5.38
N ALA A 77 6.97 -19.93 -5.52
CA ALA A 77 8.10 -20.37 -6.34
C ALA A 77 7.98 -19.93 -7.81
N ASN A 78 6.77 -19.84 -8.35
CA ASN A 78 6.54 -19.33 -9.71
C ASN A 78 6.79 -17.82 -9.82
N ASP A 79 6.54 -17.05 -8.74
CA ASP A 79 6.83 -15.60 -8.73
C ASP A 79 8.34 -15.36 -8.71
N ILE A 80 9.12 -16.19 -8.04
CA ILE A 80 10.59 -16.17 -8.09
C ILE A 80 11.06 -16.48 -9.52
N GLU A 81 10.57 -17.57 -10.12
CA GLU A 81 10.96 -18.00 -11.46
C GLU A 81 10.68 -16.93 -12.52
N LYS A 82 9.56 -16.21 -12.39
CA LYS A 82 9.16 -15.13 -13.30
C LYS A 82 9.80 -13.78 -12.98
N ASN A 83 10.65 -13.67 -11.97
CA ASN A 83 11.22 -12.42 -11.48
C ASN A 83 10.14 -11.35 -11.23
N LYS A 84 9.02 -11.75 -10.64
CA LYS A 84 7.89 -10.85 -10.38
C LYS A 84 8.32 -9.71 -9.46
N ARG A 85 7.93 -8.48 -9.84
CA ARG A 85 8.33 -7.27 -9.14
C ARG A 85 7.18 -6.64 -8.37
N ARG A 86 7.52 -6.00 -7.27
CA ARG A 86 6.62 -5.09 -6.57
C ARG A 86 6.50 -3.79 -7.36
N SER A 87 5.26 -3.41 -7.68
CA SER A 87 4.98 -2.20 -8.48
C SER A 87 5.35 -0.89 -7.77
N ASP A 88 5.36 -0.90 -6.43
CA ASP A 88 5.67 0.28 -5.61
C ASP A 88 7.17 0.49 -5.36
N LEU A 89 7.95 -0.58 -5.29
CA LEU A 89 9.39 -0.54 -4.99
C LEU A 89 10.27 -0.89 -6.20
N GLY A 90 9.71 -1.51 -7.25
CA GLY A 90 10.45 -1.94 -8.43
C GLY A 90 11.41 -3.12 -8.21
N ILE A 91 11.49 -3.67 -7.00
CA ILE A 91 12.32 -4.83 -6.65
C ILE A 91 11.59 -6.16 -6.86
N THR A 92 12.33 -7.24 -7.05
CA THR A 92 11.75 -8.58 -7.19
C THR A 92 11.25 -9.12 -5.85
N TYR A 93 10.30 -10.06 -5.88
CA TYR A 93 9.71 -10.63 -4.66
C TYR A 93 10.72 -11.36 -3.79
N ASP A 94 11.69 -12.07 -4.37
CA ASP A 94 12.78 -12.71 -3.64
C ASP A 94 13.69 -11.68 -2.95
N THR A 95 13.99 -10.57 -3.59
CA THR A 95 14.72 -9.45 -2.99
C THR A 95 13.89 -8.79 -1.87
N ASP A 96 12.58 -8.65 -2.06
CA ASP A 96 11.70 -8.09 -1.03
C ASP A 96 11.61 -8.98 0.21
N VAL A 97 11.66 -10.32 0.07
CA VAL A 97 11.74 -11.23 1.23
C VAL A 97 12.96 -10.93 2.08
N ILE A 98 14.13 -10.71 1.46
CA ILE A 98 15.36 -10.38 2.21
C ILE A 98 15.20 -9.03 2.92
N ARG A 99 14.64 -8.02 2.23
CA ARG A 99 14.33 -6.72 2.82
C ARG A 99 13.38 -6.84 4.01
N LEU A 100 12.32 -7.64 3.90
CA LEU A 100 11.34 -7.87 4.97
C LEU A 100 12.03 -8.52 6.19
N ILE A 101 12.90 -9.51 5.98
CA ILE A 101 13.66 -10.16 7.05
C ILE A 101 14.51 -9.14 7.81
N ASP A 102 15.25 -8.30 7.08
CA ASP A 102 16.11 -7.27 7.68
C ASP A 102 15.31 -6.27 8.49
N ILE A 103 14.17 -5.83 7.96
CA ILE A 103 13.26 -4.89 8.64
C ILE A 103 12.68 -5.54 9.90
N PHE A 104 12.14 -6.75 9.82
CA PHE A 104 11.57 -7.43 10.99
C PHE A 104 12.61 -7.64 12.08
N ARG A 105 13.82 -8.10 11.72
CA ARG A 105 14.92 -8.26 12.66
C ARG A 105 15.39 -6.94 13.25
N GLY A 106 15.40 -5.86 12.44
CA GLY A 106 15.72 -4.50 12.91
C GLY A 106 14.75 -4.00 13.98
N PHE A 107 13.47 -4.40 13.92
CA PHE A 107 12.48 -4.14 14.96
C PHE A 107 12.52 -5.14 16.13
N GLY A 108 13.40 -6.12 16.11
CA GLY A 108 13.51 -7.14 17.16
C GLY A 108 12.41 -8.21 17.10
N LEU A 109 11.73 -8.37 15.94
CA LEU A 109 10.77 -9.44 15.70
C LEU A 109 11.49 -10.74 15.29
N TYR A 110 10.99 -11.86 15.77
CA TYR A 110 11.55 -13.17 15.45
C TYR A 110 11.02 -13.67 14.09
N VAL A 111 11.92 -13.79 13.13
CA VAL A 111 11.65 -14.43 11.84
C VAL A 111 12.08 -15.89 11.92
N GLY A 112 11.10 -16.79 12.03
CA GLY A 112 11.35 -18.22 12.24
C GLY A 112 11.74 -18.94 10.95
N SER A 113 11.03 -18.66 9.85
CA SER A 113 11.22 -19.41 8.61
C SER A 113 10.64 -18.72 7.36
N ILE A 114 11.00 -19.30 6.21
CA ILE A 114 10.42 -18.99 4.91
C ILE A 114 9.69 -20.23 4.40
N THR A 115 8.55 -20.07 3.74
CA THR A 115 7.88 -21.16 3.03
C THR A 115 7.79 -20.87 1.54
N LEU A 116 8.30 -21.80 0.72
CA LEU A 116 8.18 -21.79 -0.73
C LEU A 116 6.87 -22.47 -1.11
N THR A 117 5.89 -21.68 -1.53
CA THR A 117 4.58 -22.21 -1.95
C THR A 117 4.57 -22.52 -3.44
N GLN A 118 3.65 -23.39 -3.89
CA GLN A 118 3.55 -23.83 -5.29
C GLN A 118 4.87 -24.45 -5.82
N TYR A 119 5.64 -25.07 -4.93
CA TYR A 119 6.94 -25.64 -5.29
C TYR A 119 6.77 -26.85 -6.24
N ALA A 120 7.52 -26.85 -7.31
CA ALA A 120 7.54 -27.88 -8.34
C ALA A 120 8.92 -27.92 -9.01
N ASP A 121 9.98 -27.94 -8.19
CA ASP A 121 11.39 -28.00 -8.62
C ASP A 121 11.84 -26.88 -9.58
N GLN A 122 11.26 -25.67 -9.45
CA GLN A 122 11.68 -24.51 -10.23
C GLN A 122 13.16 -24.16 -9.92
N PRO A 123 14.05 -24.02 -10.93
CA PRO A 123 15.47 -23.80 -10.72
C PRO A 123 15.78 -22.54 -9.90
N SER A 124 15.11 -21.41 -10.20
CA SER A 124 15.33 -20.16 -9.48
C SER A 124 14.87 -20.24 -8.01
N ALA A 125 13.80 -21.00 -7.73
CA ALA A 125 13.34 -21.24 -6.36
C ALA A 125 14.33 -22.11 -5.58
N ALA A 126 14.96 -23.12 -6.21
CA ALA A 126 15.99 -23.92 -5.57
C ALA A 126 17.26 -23.11 -5.24
N ILE A 127 17.66 -22.20 -6.13
CA ILE A 127 18.79 -21.27 -5.88
C ILE A 127 18.45 -20.33 -4.71
N PHE A 128 17.23 -19.78 -4.70
CA PHE A 128 16.76 -18.93 -3.62
C PHE A 128 16.74 -19.69 -2.28
N GLU A 129 16.23 -20.91 -2.25
CA GLU A 129 16.24 -21.78 -1.05
C GLU A 129 17.66 -21.97 -0.51
N GLN A 130 18.61 -22.31 -1.37
CA GLN A 130 20.00 -22.51 -0.96
C GLN A 130 20.60 -21.21 -0.40
N ARG A 131 20.32 -20.07 -1.03
CA ARG A 131 20.74 -18.75 -0.55
C ARG A 131 20.19 -18.46 0.86
N MET A 132 18.91 -18.71 1.09
CA MET A 132 18.28 -18.48 2.40
C MET A 132 18.85 -19.41 3.48
N LYS A 133 19.11 -20.69 3.16
CA LYS A 133 19.77 -21.62 4.06
C LYS A 133 21.19 -21.17 4.42
N THR A 134 21.94 -20.65 3.46
CA THR A 134 23.27 -20.07 3.69
C THR A 134 23.24 -18.86 4.64
N LEU A 135 22.12 -18.08 4.62
CA LEU A 135 21.88 -16.98 5.55
C LEU A 135 21.33 -17.44 6.93
N GLY A 136 21.32 -18.75 7.19
CA GLY A 136 20.89 -19.33 8.46
C GLY A 136 19.38 -19.36 8.67
N LEU A 137 18.59 -19.30 7.58
CA LEU A 137 17.14 -19.32 7.64
C LEU A 137 16.60 -20.73 7.37
N LYS A 138 15.59 -21.15 8.12
CA LYS A 138 14.83 -22.37 7.82
C LYS A 138 13.94 -22.12 6.61
N VAL A 139 13.94 -23.04 5.65
CA VAL A 139 13.09 -22.97 4.45
C VAL A 139 12.30 -24.26 4.34
N TYR A 140 10.99 -24.13 4.19
CA TYR A 140 10.02 -25.20 4.06
C TYR A 140 9.36 -25.17 2.68
N ARG A 141 8.93 -26.31 2.16
CA ARG A 141 8.31 -26.44 0.84
C ARG A 141 6.84 -26.79 0.97
N GLN A 142 6.02 -26.15 0.15
CA GLN A 142 4.61 -26.48 -0.03
C GLN A 142 4.36 -26.72 -1.51
N TYR A 143 3.89 -27.88 -1.82
CA TYR A 143 3.76 -28.37 -3.17
C TYR A 143 2.44 -27.95 -3.81
N ARG A 144 2.40 -27.96 -5.14
CA ARG A 144 1.17 -27.73 -5.88
C ARG A 144 0.22 -28.92 -5.65
N ILE A 145 -1.01 -28.62 -5.21
CA ILE A 145 -2.07 -29.63 -5.03
C ILE A 145 -3.01 -29.54 -6.22
N PRO A 146 -3.20 -30.63 -7.00
CA PRO A 146 -4.19 -30.67 -8.08
C PRO A 146 -5.59 -30.38 -7.55
N GLY A 147 -6.41 -29.68 -8.35
CA GLY A 147 -7.79 -29.36 -7.96
C GLY A 147 -7.97 -28.28 -6.88
N TYR A 148 -6.89 -27.67 -6.41
CA TYR A 148 -6.99 -26.55 -5.45
C TYR A 148 -7.69 -25.33 -6.11
N PRO A 149 -8.66 -24.66 -5.44
CA PRO A 149 -9.13 -24.89 -4.07
C PRO A 149 -10.39 -25.81 -3.96
N SER A 150 -10.87 -26.41 -5.04
CA SER A 150 -12.20 -27.05 -5.10
C SER A 150 -12.24 -28.51 -4.61
N ASP A 151 -11.15 -29.27 -4.79
CA ASP A 151 -11.09 -30.66 -4.33
C ASP A 151 -10.66 -30.76 -2.86
N VAL A 152 -11.62 -30.42 -1.95
CA VAL A 152 -11.36 -30.36 -0.51
C VAL A 152 -10.88 -31.72 0.04
N LYS A 153 -11.39 -32.85 -0.46
CA LYS A 153 -11.00 -34.16 0.02
C LYS A 153 -9.52 -34.47 -0.27
N LEU A 154 -9.06 -34.13 -1.47
CA LEU A 154 -7.65 -34.27 -1.83
C LEU A 154 -6.79 -33.26 -1.09
N ILE A 155 -7.23 -32.01 -1.00
CA ILE A 155 -6.46 -30.92 -0.38
C ILE A 155 -6.19 -31.25 1.09
N VAL A 156 -7.23 -31.66 1.84
CA VAL A 156 -7.15 -31.98 3.27
C VAL A 156 -6.91 -33.50 3.45
N SER A 157 -5.85 -33.99 2.86
CA SER A 157 -5.42 -35.39 2.94
C SER A 157 -3.90 -35.50 3.06
N ASP A 158 -3.42 -36.73 3.25
CA ASP A 158 -1.97 -37.03 3.28
C ASP A 158 -1.29 -36.79 1.92
N GLU A 159 -2.02 -36.94 0.80
CA GLU A 159 -1.55 -36.59 -0.55
C GLU A 159 -1.65 -35.09 -0.88
N GLY A 160 -2.44 -34.35 -0.14
CA GLY A 160 -2.60 -32.90 -0.25
C GLY A 160 -1.70 -32.15 0.73
N TYR A 161 -2.31 -31.61 1.78
CA TYR A 161 -1.56 -30.87 2.83
C TYR A 161 -0.52 -31.74 3.54
N GLY A 162 -0.73 -33.04 3.65
CA GLY A 162 0.22 -33.98 4.25
C GLY A 162 1.57 -34.04 3.55
N ARG A 163 1.63 -33.73 2.24
CA ARG A 163 2.89 -33.67 1.47
C ARG A 163 3.71 -32.42 1.74
N ASN A 164 3.07 -31.36 2.23
CA ASN A 164 3.76 -30.12 2.56
C ASN A 164 4.63 -30.31 3.80
N ASP A 165 5.76 -29.61 3.85
CA ASP A 165 6.58 -29.62 5.05
C ASP A 165 5.81 -29.04 6.24
N TYR A 166 5.95 -29.69 7.40
CA TYR A 166 5.52 -29.10 8.65
C TYR A 166 6.49 -27.98 9.08
N ILE A 167 5.97 -26.77 9.23
CA ILE A 167 6.76 -25.62 9.70
C ILE A 167 6.86 -25.73 11.22
N GLU A 168 8.04 -26.04 11.73
CA GLU A 168 8.30 -26.05 13.17
C GLU A 168 8.27 -24.63 13.71
N THR A 169 7.29 -24.34 14.56
CA THR A 169 7.10 -23.04 15.20
C THR A 169 7.19 -23.14 16.70
N THR A 170 7.68 -22.08 17.35
CA THR A 170 8.00 -22.07 18.79
C THR A 170 7.12 -21.13 19.59
N ARG A 171 6.31 -20.28 18.93
CA ARG A 171 5.52 -19.25 19.59
C ARG A 171 4.02 -19.46 19.38
N SER A 172 3.23 -18.85 20.27
CA SER A 172 1.77 -18.96 20.26
C SER A 172 1.11 -18.20 19.10
N LEU A 173 1.71 -17.13 18.60
CA LEU A 173 1.26 -16.37 17.45
C LEU A 173 2.18 -16.58 16.26
N VAL A 174 1.71 -17.30 15.25
CA VAL A 174 2.43 -17.50 13.99
C VAL A 174 1.88 -16.55 12.94
N VAL A 175 2.64 -15.52 12.62
CA VAL A 175 2.26 -14.49 11.64
C VAL A 175 2.74 -14.91 10.25
N VAL A 176 1.82 -15.25 9.36
CA VAL A 176 2.14 -15.63 7.98
C VAL A 176 1.97 -14.41 7.07
N THR A 177 3.09 -13.87 6.62
CA THR A 177 3.14 -12.70 5.71
C THR A 177 3.82 -13.03 4.39
N ALA A 178 3.86 -12.06 3.46
CA ALA A 178 4.40 -12.29 2.11
C ALA A 178 4.78 -10.97 1.42
N PRO A 179 5.65 -11.00 0.38
CA PRO A 179 6.00 -9.82 -0.41
C PRO A 179 4.82 -9.26 -1.22
N GLY A 180 3.77 -10.07 -1.48
CA GLY A 180 2.62 -9.61 -2.25
C GLY A 180 1.46 -10.59 -2.30
N PRO A 181 0.39 -10.26 -3.04
CA PRO A 181 -0.77 -11.13 -3.22
C PRO A 181 -0.42 -12.40 -4.02
N GLY A 182 -1.18 -13.48 -3.80
CA GLY A 182 -0.98 -14.75 -4.49
C GLY A 182 0.22 -15.57 -3.99
N SER A 183 0.87 -15.17 -2.90
CA SER A 183 2.03 -15.89 -2.32
C SER A 183 1.65 -17.14 -1.51
N GLY A 184 0.36 -17.47 -1.34
CA GLY A 184 -0.09 -18.68 -0.68
C GLY A 184 -0.20 -18.62 0.84
N LYS A 185 -0.35 -17.44 1.45
CA LYS A 185 -0.46 -17.25 2.91
C LYS A 185 -1.56 -18.09 3.54
N MET A 186 -2.79 -17.99 3.01
CA MET A 186 -3.95 -18.75 3.50
C MET A 186 -3.68 -20.28 3.41
N ALA A 187 -3.24 -20.76 2.25
CA ALA A 187 -2.91 -22.18 2.06
C ALA A 187 -1.82 -22.64 3.04
N THR A 188 -0.84 -21.79 3.35
CA THR A 188 0.18 -22.06 4.35
C THR A 188 -0.45 -22.22 5.73
N CYS A 189 -1.32 -21.30 6.16
CA CYS A 189 -2.01 -21.39 7.45
C CYS A 189 -2.82 -22.68 7.54
N LEU A 190 -3.67 -22.98 6.55
CA LEU A 190 -4.53 -24.18 6.53
C LEU A 190 -3.72 -25.48 6.50
N SER A 191 -2.64 -25.53 5.71
CA SER A 191 -1.72 -26.68 5.70
C SER A 191 -1.10 -26.91 7.08
N GLN A 192 -0.70 -25.84 7.78
CA GLN A 192 -0.16 -25.96 9.13
C GLN A 192 -1.21 -26.42 10.13
N LEU A 193 -2.45 -25.92 10.04
CA LEU A 193 -3.55 -26.41 10.88
C LEU A 193 -3.82 -27.91 10.70
N TYR A 194 -3.76 -28.42 9.46
CA TYR A 194 -3.83 -29.84 9.19
C TYR A 194 -2.71 -30.62 9.91
N HIS A 195 -1.48 -30.14 9.82
CA HIS A 195 -0.33 -30.76 10.49
C HIS A 195 -0.41 -30.69 12.02
N GLU A 196 -0.87 -29.55 12.58
CA GLU A 196 -1.05 -29.39 14.01
C GLU A 196 -2.12 -30.36 14.53
N HIS A 197 -3.27 -30.44 13.84
CA HIS A 197 -4.35 -31.36 14.21
C HIS A 197 -3.89 -32.82 14.20
N LYS A 198 -3.16 -33.26 13.16
CA LYS A 198 -2.55 -34.60 13.08
C LYS A 198 -1.59 -34.90 14.25
N ARG A 199 -1.00 -33.87 14.85
CA ARG A 199 -0.10 -33.97 16.02
C ARG A 199 -0.82 -33.82 17.35
N GLY A 200 -2.15 -33.63 17.34
CA GLY A 200 -2.94 -33.39 18.56
C GLY A 200 -2.72 -32.01 19.15
N ILE A 201 -2.16 -31.07 18.41
CA ILE A 201 -1.92 -29.68 18.87
C ILE A 201 -3.14 -28.86 18.46
N LYS A 202 -3.75 -28.18 19.46
CA LYS A 202 -4.81 -27.22 19.20
C LYS A 202 -4.23 -25.94 18.62
N ALA A 203 -4.76 -25.49 17.52
CA ALA A 203 -4.38 -24.25 16.86
C ALA A 203 -5.59 -23.67 16.13
N GLY A 204 -5.60 -22.36 15.90
CA GLY A 204 -6.64 -21.68 15.14
C GLY A 204 -6.09 -20.85 13.99
N TYR A 205 -7.00 -20.34 13.19
CA TYR A 205 -6.72 -19.42 12.10
C TYR A 205 -7.37 -18.06 12.37
N ALA A 206 -6.71 -17.00 11.96
CA ALA A 206 -7.35 -15.71 11.82
C ALA A 206 -6.74 -14.94 10.64
N LYS A 207 -7.55 -14.09 10.01
CA LYS A 207 -7.12 -13.18 8.96
C LYS A 207 -7.04 -11.76 9.52
N PHE A 208 -5.85 -11.18 9.47
CA PHE A 208 -5.68 -9.78 9.84
C PHE A 208 -6.22 -8.88 8.73
N GLU A 209 -7.13 -7.99 9.09
CA GLU A 209 -7.76 -7.06 8.15
C GLU A 209 -7.81 -5.65 8.72
N THR A 210 -7.74 -4.66 7.82
CA THR A 210 -8.02 -3.26 8.10
C THR A 210 -9.25 -2.82 7.29
N PHE A 211 -9.38 -3.32 6.08
CA PHE A 211 -10.48 -3.06 5.16
C PHE A 211 -11.04 -4.38 4.61
N PRO A 212 -12.36 -4.40 4.28
CA PRO A 212 -13.33 -3.35 4.54
C PRO A 212 -13.54 -3.18 6.05
N ILE A 213 -14.00 -2.00 6.47
CA ILE A 213 -14.38 -1.79 7.87
C ILE A 213 -15.78 -2.36 8.07
N TRP A 214 -15.87 -3.42 8.84
CA TRP A 214 -17.05 -4.30 8.93
C TRP A 214 -18.32 -3.63 9.44
N ASN A 215 -18.19 -2.74 10.43
CA ASN A 215 -19.28 -2.06 11.11
C ASN A 215 -19.69 -0.72 10.48
N LEU A 216 -19.09 -0.36 9.31
CA LEU A 216 -19.54 0.78 8.53
C LEU A 216 -20.60 0.36 7.51
N PRO A 217 -21.50 1.28 7.11
CA PRO A 217 -22.45 1.00 6.03
C PRO A 217 -21.77 0.59 4.72
N LEU A 218 -22.42 -0.27 3.92
CA LEU A 218 -21.88 -0.80 2.67
C LEU A 218 -21.34 0.29 1.72
N LYS A 219 -22.05 1.42 1.62
CA LYS A 219 -21.68 2.56 0.75
C LYS A 219 -20.91 3.66 1.49
N HIS A 220 -20.30 3.33 2.61
CA HIS A 220 -19.50 4.30 3.34
C HIS A 220 -18.26 4.69 2.53
N PRO A 221 -17.91 5.98 2.40
CA PRO A 221 -16.78 6.43 1.58
C PRO A 221 -15.45 5.73 1.90
N VAL A 222 -15.18 5.40 3.16
CA VAL A 222 -13.99 4.65 3.59
C VAL A 222 -13.90 3.28 2.90
N ASN A 223 -15.00 2.51 2.89
CA ASN A 223 -15.03 1.20 2.24
C ASN A 223 -15.00 1.33 0.71
N LEU A 224 -15.68 2.33 0.13
CA LEU A 224 -15.63 2.60 -1.31
C LEU A 224 -14.24 3.07 -1.77
N ALA A 225 -13.49 3.79 -0.94
CA ALA A 225 -12.12 4.19 -1.25
C ALA A 225 -11.17 2.97 -1.33
N TYR A 226 -11.41 1.94 -0.53
CA TYR A 226 -10.65 0.70 -0.65
C TYR A 226 -11.05 -0.09 -1.91
N GLU A 227 -12.32 -0.13 -2.26
CA GLU A 227 -12.81 -0.73 -3.50
C GLU A 227 -12.21 -0.03 -4.74
N ALA A 228 -12.06 1.31 -4.70
CA ALA A 228 -11.31 2.05 -5.70
C ALA A 228 -9.82 1.71 -5.73
N ALA A 229 -9.22 1.40 -4.56
CA ALA A 229 -7.82 1.05 -4.45
C ALA A 229 -7.49 -0.35 -4.97
N THR A 230 -8.49 -1.24 -5.04
CA THR A 230 -8.39 -2.64 -5.49
C THR A 230 -9.22 -2.90 -6.76
N ALA A 231 -9.42 -1.86 -7.58
CA ALA A 231 -10.19 -1.96 -8.81
C ALA A 231 -9.62 -3.00 -9.80
N ASP A 232 -8.30 -3.15 -9.83
CA ASP A 232 -7.55 -4.16 -10.60
C ASP A 232 -7.80 -5.61 -10.13
N LEU A 233 -8.17 -5.80 -8.87
CA LEU A 233 -8.48 -7.12 -8.28
C LEU A 233 -9.96 -7.47 -8.38
N ASN A 234 -10.81 -6.58 -8.85
CA ASN A 234 -12.26 -6.71 -8.86
C ASN A 234 -12.88 -6.95 -7.47
N ASP A 235 -12.24 -6.46 -6.42
CA ASP A 235 -12.83 -6.49 -5.09
C ASP A 235 -14.05 -5.58 -5.03
N MET A 236 -15.13 -6.11 -4.45
CA MET A 236 -16.38 -5.38 -4.19
C MET A 236 -16.83 -5.63 -2.76
N ASN A 237 -17.26 -4.59 -2.10
CA ASN A 237 -17.85 -4.70 -0.78
C ASN A 237 -19.27 -5.28 -0.89
N MET A 238 -19.57 -6.25 -0.04
CA MET A 238 -20.87 -6.90 0.05
C MET A 238 -21.30 -7.05 1.50
N ILE A 239 -22.58 -7.17 1.75
CA ILE A 239 -23.08 -7.63 3.04
C ILE A 239 -22.73 -9.11 3.16
N ASP A 240 -22.12 -9.49 4.28
CA ASP A 240 -21.82 -10.89 4.60
C ASP A 240 -23.11 -11.65 4.93
N PRO A 241 -23.60 -12.52 4.02
CA PRO A 241 -24.87 -13.22 4.24
C PRO A 241 -24.75 -14.29 5.32
N PHE A 242 -23.57 -14.88 5.51
CA PHE A 242 -23.33 -15.89 6.54
C PHE A 242 -23.33 -15.26 7.93
N HIS A 243 -22.75 -14.07 8.08
CA HIS A 243 -22.76 -13.34 9.35
C HIS A 243 -24.17 -12.90 9.72
N LEU A 244 -24.90 -12.39 8.73
CA LEU A 244 -26.29 -11.99 8.90
C LEU A 244 -27.17 -13.19 9.31
N GLU A 245 -26.99 -14.36 8.69
CA GLU A 245 -27.72 -15.59 9.03
C GLU A 245 -27.38 -16.09 10.44
N ALA A 246 -26.08 -16.06 10.81
CA ALA A 246 -25.63 -16.60 12.09
C ALA A 246 -25.97 -15.72 13.30
N TYR A 247 -25.91 -14.39 13.13
CA TYR A 247 -25.99 -13.44 14.25
C TYR A 247 -27.10 -12.40 14.14
N GLY A 248 -27.76 -12.28 12.98
CA GLY A 248 -28.74 -11.22 12.72
C GLY A 248 -28.12 -9.83 12.57
N GLU A 249 -26.78 -9.76 12.45
CA GLU A 249 -26.01 -8.53 12.34
C GLU A 249 -25.53 -8.28 10.91
N THR A 250 -25.63 -7.03 10.46
CA THR A 250 -25.15 -6.62 9.13
C THR A 250 -23.68 -6.22 9.21
N THR A 251 -22.82 -6.95 8.53
CA THR A 251 -21.40 -6.63 8.37
C THR A 251 -21.01 -6.53 6.90
N VAL A 252 -19.98 -5.76 6.61
CA VAL A 252 -19.44 -5.59 5.25
C VAL A 252 -18.18 -6.44 5.10
N ASN A 253 -18.12 -7.24 4.03
CA ASN A 253 -16.95 -8.03 3.70
C ASN A 253 -16.70 -8.02 2.19
N TYR A 254 -15.60 -8.60 1.70
CA TYR A 254 -15.32 -8.69 0.28
C TYR A 254 -16.08 -9.84 -0.38
N ASN A 255 -16.49 -9.62 -1.63
CA ASN A 255 -17.04 -10.67 -2.48
C ASN A 255 -16.15 -11.93 -2.49
N ARG A 256 -14.83 -11.80 -2.62
CA ARG A 256 -13.90 -12.94 -2.66
C ARG A 256 -13.89 -13.75 -1.37
N ASP A 257 -13.96 -13.10 -0.21
CA ASP A 257 -13.97 -13.80 1.07
C ASP A 257 -15.32 -14.51 1.31
N ILE A 258 -16.40 -13.88 0.85
CA ILE A 258 -17.75 -14.47 0.89
C ILE A 258 -17.84 -15.69 -0.05
N GLU A 259 -17.35 -15.56 -1.29
CA GLU A 259 -17.40 -16.62 -2.30
C GLU A 259 -16.55 -17.84 -1.92
N ILE A 260 -15.39 -17.64 -1.29
CA ILE A 260 -14.50 -18.74 -0.90
C ILE A 260 -14.91 -19.40 0.42
N TYR A 261 -15.71 -18.73 1.25
CA TYR A 261 -16.04 -19.20 2.58
C TYR A 261 -16.65 -20.61 2.63
N PRO A 262 -17.59 -21.02 1.73
CA PRO A 262 -18.11 -22.39 1.73
C PRO A 262 -17.01 -23.45 1.57
N VAL A 263 -15.99 -23.16 0.76
CA VAL A 263 -14.83 -24.05 0.56
C VAL A 263 -13.98 -24.10 1.82
N LEU A 264 -13.71 -22.94 2.44
CA LEU A 264 -12.94 -22.86 3.68
C LEU A 264 -13.66 -23.57 4.82
N ARG A 265 -14.98 -23.39 4.93
CA ARG A 265 -15.82 -24.10 5.89
C ARG A 265 -15.66 -25.63 5.74
N ALA A 266 -15.77 -26.14 4.52
CA ALA A 266 -15.58 -27.56 4.26
C ALA A 266 -14.14 -28.04 4.60
N MET A 267 -13.11 -27.22 4.36
CA MET A 267 -11.73 -27.53 4.78
C MET A 267 -11.61 -27.62 6.31
N PHE A 268 -12.20 -26.65 7.06
CA PHE A 268 -12.18 -26.69 8.52
C PHE A 268 -12.95 -27.88 9.06
N GLU A 269 -14.13 -28.20 8.51
CA GLU A 269 -14.89 -29.39 8.85
C GLU A 269 -14.09 -30.67 8.62
N GLN A 270 -13.32 -30.75 7.53
CA GLN A 270 -12.45 -31.89 7.23
C GLN A 270 -11.25 -31.98 8.20
N ILE A 271 -10.70 -30.84 8.65
CA ILE A 271 -9.56 -30.79 9.60
C ILE A 271 -10.02 -31.11 11.01
N TYR A 272 -11.09 -30.46 11.51
CA TYR A 272 -11.49 -30.49 12.92
C TYR A 272 -12.74 -31.33 13.24
N GLY A 273 -13.49 -31.75 12.22
CA GLY A 273 -14.81 -32.37 12.36
C GLY A 273 -15.96 -31.35 12.38
N GLU A 274 -15.66 -30.10 12.64
CA GLU A 274 -16.60 -28.97 12.61
C GLU A 274 -15.88 -27.68 12.17
N CYS A 275 -16.63 -26.69 11.68
CA CYS A 275 -16.07 -25.37 11.38
C CYS A 275 -16.20 -24.46 12.60
N PRO A 276 -15.08 -23.92 13.14
CA PRO A 276 -15.13 -23.03 14.31
C PRO A 276 -15.58 -21.59 13.98
N TYR A 277 -15.92 -21.30 12.73
CA TYR A 277 -16.33 -19.98 12.24
C TYR A 277 -17.73 -20.08 11.62
N ALA A 278 -18.63 -19.17 11.99
CA ALA A 278 -19.96 -19.10 11.40
C ALA A 278 -20.00 -18.26 10.10
N SER A 279 -18.99 -17.42 9.86
CA SER A 279 -18.93 -16.54 8.70
C SER A 279 -17.49 -16.20 8.31
N PRO A 280 -17.23 -15.68 7.09
CA PRO A 280 -15.92 -15.12 6.73
C PRO A 280 -15.51 -13.95 7.64
N THR A 281 -16.46 -13.14 8.13
CA THR A 281 -16.18 -12.08 9.10
C THR A 281 -15.63 -12.64 10.42
N ASP A 282 -16.14 -13.78 10.89
CA ASP A 282 -15.63 -14.45 12.10
C ASP A 282 -14.17 -14.91 11.96
N MET A 283 -13.74 -15.25 10.77
CA MET A 283 -12.37 -15.66 10.52
C MET A 283 -11.39 -14.50 10.65
N GLY A 284 -11.87 -13.27 10.55
CA GLY A 284 -11.05 -12.07 10.57
C GLY A 284 -10.82 -11.49 11.97
N VAL A 285 -9.83 -10.58 12.04
CA VAL A 285 -9.62 -9.67 13.16
C VAL A 285 -9.49 -8.26 12.59
N ASN A 286 -10.50 -7.41 12.87
CA ASN A 286 -10.56 -6.03 12.37
C ASN A 286 -11.25 -5.12 13.40
N MET A 287 -10.47 -4.31 14.10
CA MET A 287 -10.95 -3.35 15.10
C MET A 287 -10.92 -1.90 14.58
N ALA A 288 -10.67 -1.68 13.29
CA ALA A 288 -10.51 -0.36 12.72
C ALA A 288 -11.74 0.54 12.90
N GLY A 289 -12.93 -0.02 12.72
CA GLY A 289 -14.17 0.76 12.86
C GLY A 289 -14.45 1.26 14.27
N LEU A 290 -13.93 0.61 15.31
CA LEU A 290 -14.05 1.04 16.71
C LEU A 290 -13.07 2.15 17.08
N SER A 291 -12.12 2.46 16.18
CA SER A 291 -11.07 3.45 16.38
C SER A 291 -11.31 4.74 15.58
N ILE A 292 -12.40 4.82 14.82
CA ILE A 292 -12.86 6.06 14.19
C ILE A 292 -13.44 6.97 15.30
N ILE A 293 -12.88 8.18 15.41
CA ILE A 293 -13.27 9.20 16.40
C ILE A 293 -13.98 10.40 15.77
N ASP A 294 -13.77 10.64 14.46
CA ASP A 294 -14.49 11.64 13.67
C ASP A 294 -14.77 11.05 12.28
N ASP A 295 -16.01 10.62 12.11
CA ASP A 295 -16.47 9.95 10.87
C ASP A 295 -16.47 10.90 9.68
N GLU A 296 -16.80 12.19 9.87
CA GLU A 296 -16.85 13.15 8.75
C GLU A 296 -15.44 13.43 8.20
N VAL A 297 -14.45 13.52 9.07
CA VAL A 297 -13.03 13.64 8.65
C VAL A 297 -12.60 12.43 7.82
N CYS A 298 -12.97 11.22 8.23
CA CYS A 298 -12.67 10.01 7.47
C CYS A 298 -13.42 9.94 6.13
N ARG A 299 -14.69 10.39 6.10
CA ARG A 299 -15.50 10.47 4.87
C ARG A 299 -14.87 11.40 3.85
N GLU A 300 -14.50 12.61 4.26
CA GLU A 300 -13.91 13.59 3.34
C GLU A 300 -12.54 13.14 2.83
N ALA A 301 -11.69 12.63 3.69
CA ALA A 301 -10.40 12.06 3.29
C ALA A 301 -10.55 10.91 2.29
N SER A 302 -11.56 10.07 2.48
CA SER A 302 -11.88 8.94 1.58
C SER A 302 -12.38 9.40 0.22
N LYS A 303 -13.20 10.44 0.15
CA LYS A 303 -13.63 11.06 -1.11
C LYS A 303 -12.42 11.57 -1.90
N GLN A 304 -11.48 12.27 -1.22
CA GLN A 304 -10.24 12.74 -1.84
C GLN A 304 -9.37 11.59 -2.35
N GLU A 305 -9.30 10.46 -1.63
CA GLU A 305 -8.57 9.28 -2.07
C GLU A 305 -9.22 8.63 -3.31
N ILE A 306 -10.56 8.58 -3.42
CA ILE A 306 -11.26 8.06 -4.60
C ILE A 306 -10.92 8.93 -5.83
N ILE A 307 -10.97 10.26 -5.72
CA ILE A 307 -10.59 11.17 -6.81
C ILE A 307 -9.11 10.96 -7.19
N ARG A 308 -8.24 10.80 -6.20
CA ARG A 308 -6.82 10.51 -6.44
C ARG A 308 -6.62 9.19 -7.21
N ARG A 309 -7.43 8.17 -6.89
CA ARG A 309 -7.40 6.88 -7.62
C ARG A 309 -7.90 7.02 -9.04
N TYR A 310 -8.94 7.82 -9.26
CA TYR A 310 -9.43 8.15 -10.60
C TYR A 310 -8.30 8.69 -11.48
N PHE A 311 -7.65 9.78 -11.07
CA PHE A 311 -6.55 10.36 -11.84
C PHE A 311 -5.39 9.38 -12.08
N LYS A 312 -5.01 8.63 -11.05
CA LYS A 312 -3.95 7.62 -11.18
C LYS A 312 -4.32 6.57 -12.23
N THR A 313 -5.53 6.03 -12.18
CA THR A 313 -5.97 4.99 -13.10
C THR A 313 -6.14 5.55 -14.52
N ALA A 314 -6.67 6.77 -14.69
CA ALA A 314 -6.75 7.45 -15.98
C ALA A 314 -5.36 7.60 -16.63
N CYS A 315 -4.33 8.00 -15.86
CA CYS A 315 -2.96 8.04 -16.34
C CYS A 315 -2.43 6.65 -16.73
N LEU A 316 -2.71 5.61 -15.94
CA LEU A 316 -2.27 4.23 -16.25
C LEU A 316 -2.97 3.68 -17.51
N VAL A 317 -4.25 3.98 -17.71
CA VAL A 317 -4.98 3.63 -18.94
C VAL A 317 -4.34 4.34 -20.14
N ARG A 318 -4.05 5.62 -20.03
CA ARG A 318 -3.36 6.39 -21.07
C ARG A 318 -1.98 5.82 -21.43
N GLN A 319 -1.30 5.21 -20.47
CA GLN A 319 0.00 4.56 -20.62
C GLN A 319 -0.11 3.10 -21.10
N GLY A 320 -1.31 2.53 -21.21
CA GLY A 320 -1.54 1.12 -21.54
C GLY A 320 -1.19 0.15 -20.39
N LEU A 321 -1.16 0.63 -19.16
CA LEU A 321 -0.79 -0.14 -17.96
C LEU A 321 -2.00 -0.54 -17.09
N ALA A 322 -3.19 -0.03 -17.40
CA ALA A 322 -4.46 -0.40 -16.79
C ALA A 322 -5.55 -0.50 -17.86
N SER A 323 -6.66 -1.14 -17.54
CA SER A 323 -7.80 -1.30 -18.45
C SER A 323 -8.84 -0.19 -18.29
N GLU A 324 -9.59 0.10 -19.35
CA GLU A 324 -10.77 0.99 -19.30
C GLU A 324 -11.81 0.51 -18.29
N ALA A 325 -11.94 -0.80 -18.09
CA ALA A 325 -12.87 -1.37 -17.11
C ALA A 325 -12.53 -0.98 -15.67
N GLU A 326 -11.24 -0.92 -15.33
CA GLU A 326 -10.78 -0.44 -14.02
C GLU A 326 -11.14 1.04 -13.80
N LEU A 327 -10.93 1.89 -14.82
CA LEU A 327 -11.30 3.31 -14.78
C LEU A 327 -12.80 3.48 -14.62
N GLN A 328 -13.59 2.77 -15.42
CA GLN A 328 -15.06 2.80 -15.37
C GLN A 328 -15.60 2.41 -13.99
N LYS A 329 -14.96 1.44 -13.32
CA LYS A 329 -15.32 1.04 -11.97
C LYS A 329 -15.14 2.21 -10.98
N ILE A 330 -14.02 2.93 -11.05
CA ILE A 330 -13.76 4.08 -10.16
C ILE A 330 -14.73 5.23 -10.47
N GLU A 331 -15.02 5.50 -11.73
CA GLU A 331 -16.03 6.49 -12.15
C GLU A 331 -17.42 6.16 -11.60
N ASN A 332 -17.79 4.87 -11.56
CA ASN A 332 -19.04 4.43 -10.96
C ASN A 332 -19.08 4.74 -9.45
N LEU A 333 -17.96 4.53 -8.73
CA LEU A 333 -17.86 4.89 -7.32
C LEU A 333 -17.96 6.40 -7.10
N MET A 334 -17.31 7.20 -7.96
CA MET A 334 -17.42 8.66 -7.93
C MET A 334 -18.88 9.10 -8.13
N ARG A 335 -19.58 8.54 -9.13
CA ARG A 335 -21.01 8.84 -9.37
C ARG A 335 -21.90 8.48 -8.18
N GLN A 336 -21.65 7.35 -7.50
CA GLN A 336 -22.40 6.96 -6.30
C GLN A 336 -22.26 7.99 -5.18
N LEU A 337 -21.09 8.60 -5.05
CA LEU A 337 -20.79 9.61 -4.04
C LEU A 337 -20.99 11.06 -4.53
N LYS A 338 -21.44 11.25 -5.79
CA LYS A 338 -21.60 12.56 -6.45
C LYS A 338 -20.29 13.38 -6.44
N LEU A 339 -19.18 12.70 -6.72
CA LEU A 339 -17.85 13.32 -6.78
C LEU A 339 -17.50 13.69 -8.22
N GLU A 340 -16.88 14.87 -8.35
CA GLU A 340 -16.28 15.35 -9.58
C GLU A 340 -14.76 15.52 -9.34
N PRO A 341 -13.92 15.41 -10.39
CA PRO A 341 -12.46 15.61 -10.26
C PRO A 341 -12.10 16.96 -9.62
N GLU A 342 -12.90 18.00 -9.90
CA GLU A 342 -12.73 19.35 -9.40
C GLU A 342 -13.03 19.52 -7.89
N ASN A 343 -13.63 18.51 -7.27
CA ASN A 343 -13.77 18.48 -5.80
C ASN A 343 -12.41 18.35 -5.08
N ARG A 344 -11.33 18.12 -5.84
CA ARG A 344 -9.96 18.25 -5.37
C ARG A 344 -9.46 19.67 -5.70
N PRO A 345 -9.28 20.56 -4.71
CA PRO A 345 -9.08 22.01 -4.95
C PRO A 345 -7.90 22.36 -5.86
N VAL A 346 -6.81 21.57 -5.78
CA VAL A 346 -5.60 21.78 -6.59
C VAL A 346 -5.81 21.54 -8.09
N VAL A 347 -6.84 20.78 -8.49
CA VAL A 347 -7.14 20.47 -9.90
C VAL A 347 -7.47 21.76 -10.66
N LEU A 348 -8.49 22.48 -10.22
CA LEU A 348 -8.89 23.75 -10.87
C LEU A 348 -7.77 24.78 -10.90
N ALA A 349 -6.95 24.85 -9.83
CA ALA A 349 -5.85 25.80 -9.75
C ALA A 349 -4.74 25.48 -10.78
N ALA A 350 -4.40 24.21 -10.95
CA ALA A 350 -3.42 23.77 -11.94
C ALA A 350 -3.90 24.01 -13.37
N LEU A 351 -5.15 23.63 -13.68
CA LEU A 351 -5.76 23.80 -15.02
C LEU A 351 -5.90 25.27 -15.41
N LYS A 352 -6.40 26.12 -14.53
CA LYS A 352 -6.48 27.59 -14.75
C LYS A 352 -5.10 28.19 -15.00
N ARG A 353 -4.07 27.73 -14.25
CA ARG A 353 -2.70 28.21 -14.44
C ARG A 353 -2.14 27.78 -15.79
N ALA A 354 -2.41 26.53 -16.21
CA ALA A 354 -1.98 26.04 -17.51
C ALA A 354 -2.67 26.81 -18.66
N GLU A 355 -3.98 27.01 -18.59
CA GLU A 355 -4.75 27.78 -19.56
C GLU A 355 -4.24 29.24 -19.68
N ALA A 356 -4.08 29.92 -18.54
CA ALA A 356 -3.62 31.30 -18.51
C ALA A 356 -2.22 31.52 -19.07
N THR A 357 -1.37 30.51 -19.09
CA THR A 357 0.03 30.62 -19.52
C THR A 357 0.32 29.88 -20.82
N GLY A 358 -0.57 29.03 -21.31
CA GLY A 358 -0.34 28.16 -22.46
C GLY A 358 0.80 27.16 -22.24
N GLN A 359 1.17 26.89 -20.99
CA GLN A 359 2.27 26.01 -20.61
C GLN A 359 1.80 24.99 -19.56
N PRO A 360 2.39 23.79 -19.51
CA PRO A 360 2.14 22.86 -18.41
C PRO A 360 2.32 23.55 -17.05
N ALA A 361 1.38 23.27 -16.15
CA ALA A 361 1.37 23.86 -14.82
C ALA A 361 0.99 22.82 -13.75
N ALA A 362 1.34 23.13 -12.52
CA ALA A 362 0.97 22.32 -11.37
C ALA A 362 0.56 23.23 -10.22
N ALA A 363 -0.25 22.69 -9.30
CA ALA A 363 -0.70 23.34 -8.08
C ALA A 363 -0.49 22.42 -6.87
N LEU A 364 -0.22 23.01 -5.71
CA LEU A 364 -0.05 22.31 -4.45
C LEU A 364 -0.79 23.07 -3.36
N GLU A 365 -1.53 22.36 -2.51
CA GLU A 365 -2.17 22.88 -1.34
C GLU A 365 -1.25 22.73 -0.13
N LEU A 366 -0.89 23.85 0.49
CA LEU A 366 -0.06 23.90 1.69
C LEU A 366 -0.86 23.49 2.94
N PRO A 367 -0.19 23.19 4.07
CA PRO A 367 -0.87 22.76 5.30
C PRO A 367 -1.90 23.75 5.87
N ASP A 368 -1.80 25.03 5.52
CA ASP A 368 -2.76 26.07 5.91
C ASP A 368 -3.94 26.25 4.95
N GLY A 369 -4.00 25.43 3.87
CA GLY A 369 -5.02 25.52 2.83
C GLY A 369 -4.67 26.49 1.69
N THR A 370 -3.53 27.16 1.74
CA THR A 370 -3.07 28.06 0.66
C THR A 370 -2.67 27.25 -0.56
N ILE A 371 -3.21 27.59 -1.73
CA ILE A 371 -2.84 26.94 -2.99
C ILE A 371 -1.75 27.72 -3.71
N VAL A 372 -0.64 27.08 -3.94
CA VAL A 372 0.52 27.59 -4.71
C VAL A 372 0.55 26.95 -6.07
N THR A 373 0.95 27.73 -7.10
CA THR A 373 1.07 27.22 -8.47
C THR A 373 2.47 27.39 -9.02
N GLY A 374 2.86 26.50 -9.94
CA GLY A 374 4.06 26.62 -10.75
C GLY A 374 3.75 26.32 -12.22
N ARG A 375 4.50 26.88 -13.15
CA ARG A 375 4.40 26.60 -14.59
C ARG A 375 5.73 26.26 -15.18
N THR A 376 5.74 25.57 -16.29
CA THR A 376 6.92 25.34 -17.09
C THR A 376 7.50 26.68 -17.62
N SER A 377 8.81 26.80 -17.57
CA SER A 377 9.58 27.96 -18.06
C SER A 377 10.79 27.44 -18.85
N GLU A 378 11.64 28.33 -19.35
CA GLU A 378 12.90 27.98 -20.02
C GLU A 378 13.90 27.30 -19.06
N LEU A 379 13.83 27.62 -17.77
CA LEU A 379 14.78 27.13 -16.75
C LEU A 379 14.28 25.89 -16.01
N LEU A 380 12.98 25.83 -15.71
CA LEU A 380 12.40 24.86 -14.79
C LEU A 380 11.14 24.22 -15.38
N GLY A 381 10.97 22.92 -15.15
CA GLY A 381 9.68 22.25 -15.33
C GLY A 381 8.62 22.76 -14.32
N ALA A 382 7.34 22.50 -14.60
CA ALA A 382 6.23 22.93 -13.74
C ALA A 382 6.38 22.43 -12.29
N SER A 383 6.80 21.18 -12.12
CA SER A 383 7.07 20.54 -10.83
C SER A 383 8.13 21.26 -10.01
N SER A 384 9.26 21.57 -10.64
CA SER A 384 10.38 22.29 -10.01
C SER A 384 9.99 23.71 -9.63
N ALA A 385 9.30 24.43 -10.53
CA ALA A 385 8.83 25.77 -10.29
C ALA A 385 7.80 25.82 -9.14
N LEU A 386 6.85 24.87 -9.11
CA LEU A 386 5.89 24.72 -8.04
C LEU A 386 6.57 24.48 -6.70
N THR A 387 7.53 23.54 -6.65
CA THR A 387 8.25 23.20 -5.40
C THR A 387 8.98 24.43 -4.84
N LEU A 388 9.71 25.18 -5.68
CA LEU A 388 10.37 26.42 -5.22
C LEU A 388 9.37 27.47 -4.72
N ASN A 389 8.24 27.65 -5.41
CA ASN A 389 7.22 28.59 -4.98
C ASN A 389 6.58 28.18 -3.64
N ALA A 390 6.33 26.88 -3.45
CA ALA A 390 5.81 26.35 -2.19
C ALA A 390 6.80 26.56 -1.04
N LEU A 391 8.08 26.26 -1.25
CA LEU A 391 9.12 26.47 -0.23
C LEU A 391 9.30 27.95 0.12
N LYS A 392 9.22 28.87 -0.87
CA LYS A 392 9.22 30.32 -0.61
C LYS A 392 8.05 30.73 0.28
N MET A 393 6.85 30.28 -0.06
CA MET A 393 5.64 30.61 0.71
C MET A 393 5.75 30.13 2.15
N LEU A 394 6.17 28.87 2.36
CA LEU A 394 6.37 28.29 3.69
C LEU A 394 7.46 28.99 4.50
N ALA A 395 8.50 29.49 3.84
CA ALA A 395 9.59 30.23 4.49
C ALA A 395 9.33 31.72 4.64
N GLY A 396 8.18 32.24 4.16
CA GLY A 396 7.86 33.69 4.19
C GLY A 396 8.83 34.52 3.33
N ILE A 397 9.29 33.97 2.19
CA ILE A 397 10.22 34.61 1.27
C ILE A 397 9.44 35.23 0.11
N PRO A 398 9.65 36.51 -0.19
CA PRO A 398 8.98 37.19 -1.31
C PRO A 398 9.18 36.48 -2.64
N HIS A 399 8.14 36.50 -3.50
CA HIS A 399 8.13 35.78 -4.77
C HIS A 399 9.28 36.19 -5.70
N GLU A 400 9.71 37.44 -5.67
CA GLU A 400 10.75 38.07 -6.50
C GLU A 400 12.15 37.53 -6.16
N VAL A 401 12.36 37.04 -4.95
CA VAL A 401 13.66 36.52 -4.50
C VAL A 401 13.99 35.24 -5.27
N LYS A 402 15.13 35.20 -5.92
CA LYS A 402 15.64 34.02 -6.63
C LYS A 402 16.44 33.17 -5.65
N LEU A 403 15.94 31.98 -5.34
CA LEU A 403 16.63 31.02 -4.45
C LEU A 403 17.81 30.32 -5.12
N ILE A 404 17.79 30.23 -6.44
CA ILE A 404 18.84 29.60 -7.23
C ILE A 404 19.30 30.62 -8.27
N SER A 405 20.60 30.95 -8.26
CA SER A 405 21.19 31.87 -9.22
C SER A 405 21.20 31.25 -10.63
N PRO A 406 20.98 32.06 -11.69
CA PRO A 406 21.21 31.60 -13.06
C PRO A 406 22.63 31.04 -13.28
N THR A 407 23.62 31.52 -12.53
CA THR A 407 25.02 31.01 -12.59
C THR A 407 25.15 29.57 -12.05
N VAL A 408 24.20 29.11 -11.26
CA VAL A 408 24.12 27.69 -10.83
C VAL A 408 23.31 26.86 -11.83
N ILE A 409 22.27 27.42 -12.41
CA ILE A 409 21.38 26.71 -13.36
C ILE A 409 22.08 26.47 -14.70
N ALA A 410 22.75 27.48 -15.27
CA ALA A 410 23.35 27.41 -16.60
C ALA A 410 24.37 26.25 -16.78
N PRO A 411 25.31 26.00 -15.85
CA PRO A 411 26.20 24.85 -15.95
C PRO A 411 25.45 23.49 -15.93
N ILE A 412 24.36 23.35 -15.16
CA ILE A 412 23.55 22.13 -15.11
C ILE A 412 22.84 21.92 -16.46
N GLN A 413 22.30 22.98 -17.06
CA GLN A 413 21.70 22.92 -18.40
C GLN A 413 22.71 22.52 -19.47
N THR A 414 23.93 23.11 -19.41
CA THR A 414 25.05 22.76 -20.31
C THR A 414 25.44 21.29 -20.14
N LEU A 415 25.56 20.81 -18.91
CA LEU A 415 25.84 19.39 -18.63
C LEU A 415 24.80 18.49 -19.27
N LYS A 416 23.50 18.80 -19.03
CA LYS A 416 22.37 18.00 -19.57
C LYS A 416 22.39 17.96 -21.10
N THR A 417 22.48 19.11 -21.75
CA THR A 417 22.31 19.21 -23.20
C THR A 417 23.57 18.81 -23.98
N ASN A 418 24.74 19.27 -23.56
CA ASN A 418 25.95 19.11 -24.33
C ASN A 418 26.68 17.80 -24.04
N TYR A 419 26.66 17.35 -22.77
CA TYR A 419 27.42 16.17 -22.37
C TYR A 419 26.55 14.92 -22.20
N MET A 420 25.31 15.07 -21.64
CA MET A 420 24.39 13.95 -21.45
C MET A 420 23.40 13.81 -22.62
N GLN A 421 23.46 14.68 -23.62
CA GLN A 421 22.62 14.66 -24.84
C GLN A 421 21.11 14.70 -24.55
N SER A 422 20.70 15.28 -23.41
CA SER A 422 19.29 15.51 -23.12
C SER A 422 18.72 16.58 -24.03
N ARG A 423 17.54 16.34 -24.58
CA ARG A 423 16.81 17.35 -25.36
C ARG A 423 16.11 18.39 -24.49
N ASN A 424 15.91 18.08 -23.19
CA ASN A 424 15.24 18.95 -22.25
C ASN A 424 16.27 19.72 -21.40
N PRO A 425 16.46 21.03 -21.61
CA PRO A 425 17.37 21.84 -20.80
C PRO A 425 16.81 22.19 -19.42
N ARG A 426 15.50 22.06 -19.22
CA ARG A 426 14.85 22.43 -17.96
C ARG A 426 15.26 21.51 -16.83
N LEU A 427 15.41 22.06 -15.63
CA LEU A 427 15.71 21.24 -14.46
C LEU A 427 14.46 20.48 -14.00
N HIS A 428 14.61 19.19 -13.80
CA HIS A 428 13.66 18.35 -13.07
C HIS A 428 13.75 18.63 -11.56
N THR A 429 12.79 18.11 -10.80
CA THR A 429 12.68 18.44 -9.37
C THR A 429 13.91 17.98 -8.57
N ASP A 430 14.51 16.84 -8.87
CA ASP A 430 15.75 16.37 -8.23
C ASP A 430 16.95 17.28 -8.53
N GLU A 431 17.14 17.66 -9.79
CA GLU A 431 18.22 18.58 -10.21
C GLU A 431 18.03 19.96 -9.57
N MET A 432 16.80 20.45 -9.51
CA MET A 432 16.44 21.70 -8.85
C MET A 432 16.73 21.65 -7.35
N LEU A 433 16.41 20.55 -6.67
CA LEU A 433 16.71 20.36 -5.23
C LEU A 433 18.22 20.31 -4.97
N VAL A 434 19.00 19.67 -5.83
CA VAL A 434 20.48 19.71 -5.75
C VAL A 434 20.99 21.14 -5.94
N ALA A 435 20.48 21.87 -6.93
CA ALA A 435 20.85 23.28 -7.16
C ALA A 435 20.48 24.17 -5.99
N LEU A 436 19.31 23.95 -5.36
CA LEU A 436 18.87 24.63 -4.14
C LEU A 436 19.82 24.35 -2.97
N ALA A 437 20.22 23.09 -2.77
CA ALA A 437 21.15 22.69 -1.72
C ALA A 437 22.54 23.34 -1.89
N ILE A 438 23.02 23.44 -3.12
CA ILE A 438 24.28 24.17 -3.43
C ILE A 438 24.13 25.65 -3.10
N SER A 439 23.01 26.28 -3.49
CA SER A 439 22.75 27.69 -3.21
C SER A 439 22.60 27.96 -1.70
N ALA A 440 22.02 27.05 -0.95
CA ALA A 440 21.83 27.14 0.50
C ALA A 440 23.15 27.19 1.29
N ALA A 441 24.28 26.78 0.69
CA ALA A 441 25.60 26.89 1.31
C ALA A 441 26.06 28.36 1.49
N THR A 442 25.53 29.30 0.69
CA THR A 442 25.95 30.70 0.68
C THR A 442 24.81 31.72 0.71
N ASP A 443 23.56 31.27 0.55
CA ASP A 443 22.37 32.12 0.54
C ASP A 443 21.41 31.71 1.67
N GLU A 444 21.15 32.65 2.58
CA GLU A 444 20.29 32.42 3.76
C GLU A 444 18.83 32.12 3.38
N ASN A 445 18.31 32.75 2.31
CA ASN A 445 16.95 32.49 1.85
C ASN A 445 16.83 31.07 1.25
N ALA A 446 17.83 30.64 0.48
CA ALA A 446 17.88 29.26 -0.04
C ALA A 446 17.95 28.24 1.11
N MET A 447 18.73 28.51 2.15
CA MET A 447 18.80 27.66 3.34
C MET A 447 17.46 27.59 4.07
N ARG A 448 16.81 28.73 4.33
CA ARG A 448 15.49 28.79 4.97
C ARG A 448 14.41 28.04 4.17
N ALA A 449 14.43 28.19 2.85
CA ALA A 449 13.53 27.47 1.97
C ALA A 449 13.76 25.94 2.03
N MET A 450 15.03 25.49 1.98
CA MET A 450 15.38 24.09 2.04
C MET A 450 14.92 23.41 3.36
N GLN A 451 14.99 24.13 4.48
CA GLN A 451 14.50 23.66 5.79
C GLN A 451 13.00 23.42 5.85
N LYS A 452 12.23 23.87 4.84
CA LYS A 452 10.77 23.69 4.75
C LYS A 452 10.35 22.44 3.95
N LEU A 453 11.30 21.63 3.47
CA LEU A 453 11.00 20.44 2.65
C LEU A 453 10.08 19.45 3.37
N ASP A 454 10.29 19.21 4.66
CA ASP A 454 9.48 18.28 5.45
C ASP A 454 8.01 18.74 5.60
N GLU A 455 7.75 20.04 5.49
CA GLU A 455 6.39 20.61 5.58
C GLU A 455 5.54 20.28 4.32
N LEU A 456 6.15 19.83 3.23
CA LEU A 456 5.46 19.38 2.02
C LEU A 456 4.84 17.98 2.18
N SER A 457 5.22 17.21 3.20
CA SER A 457 4.71 15.89 3.43
C SER A 457 3.20 15.88 3.71
N GLY A 458 2.47 15.06 2.95
CA GLY A 458 1.02 14.95 3.01
C GLY A 458 0.26 16.12 2.38
N CYS A 459 0.93 17.04 1.68
CA CYS A 459 0.29 18.02 0.82
C CYS A 459 -0.30 17.36 -0.44
N ASP A 460 -1.37 17.96 -0.96
CA ASP A 460 -2.01 17.53 -2.19
C ASP A 460 -1.49 18.33 -3.38
N LEU A 461 -1.08 17.60 -4.44
CA LEU A 461 -0.57 18.16 -5.68
C LEU A 461 -1.38 17.70 -6.89
N HIS A 462 -1.59 18.57 -7.86
CA HIS A 462 -2.10 18.22 -9.18
C HIS A 462 -1.24 18.84 -10.29
N SER A 463 -0.96 18.04 -11.32
CA SER A 463 -0.27 18.46 -12.53
C SER A 463 -1.21 18.42 -13.74
N SER A 464 -1.16 19.44 -14.59
CA SER A 464 -1.95 19.50 -15.84
C SER A 464 -1.46 18.52 -16.92
N VAL A 465 -0.38 17.77 -16.67
CA VAL A 465 0.17 16.74 -17.56
C VAL A 465 0.71 15.57 -16.75
N ILE A 466 0.86 14.41 -17.38
CA ILE A 466 1.49 13.24 -16.78
C ILE A 466 2.94 13.61 -16.39
N LEU A 467 3.30 13.35 -15.14
CA LEU A 467 4.66 13.59 -14.65
C LEU A 467 5.65 12.55 -15.18
N GLY A 468 6.86 12.99 -15.46
CA GLY A 468 7.98 12.09 -15.70
C GLY A 468 8.34 11.29 -14.44
N SER A 469 8.99 10.13 -14.63
CA SER A 469 9.34 9.22 -13.53
C SER A 469 10.23 9.85 -12.45
N VAL A 470 11.07 10.82 -12.82
CA VAL A 470 11.96 11.54 -11.91
C VAL A 470 11.14 12.40 -10.94
N ASP A 471 10.27 13.29 -11.46
CA ASP A 471 9.46 14.17 -10.64
C ASP A 471 8.47 13.37 -9.77
N ASP A 472 7.81 12.34 -10.32
CA ASP A 472 6.92 11.44 -9.57
C ASP A 472 7.66 10.73 -8.41
N SER A 473 8.90 10.27 -8.66
CA SER A 473 9.73 9.64 -7.62
C SER A 473 10.11 10.61 -6.51
N VAL A 474 10.49 11.85 -6.85
CA VAL A 474 10.84 12.87 -5.86
C VAL A 474 9.63 13.21 -5.00
N PHE A 475 8.47 13.47 -5.59
CA PHE A 475 7.26 13.78 -4.84
C PHE A 475 6.81 12.66 -3.92
N LYS A 476 6.92 11.40 -4.35
CA LYS A 476 6.67 10.24 -3.49
C LYS A 476 7.60 10.19 -2.28
N ARG A 477 8.90 10.48 -2.47
CA ARG A 477 9.88 10.53 -1.36
C ARG A 477 9.61 11.68 -0.40
N LEU A 478 9.12 12.81 -0.91
CA LEU A 478 8.70 13.96 -0.08
C LEU A 478 7.33 13.73 0.60
N GLY A 479 6.68 12.59 0.34
CA GLY A 479 5.37 12.27 0.95
C GLY A 479 4.20 13.07 0.38
N ILE A 480 4.33 13.65 -0.83
CA ILE A 480 3.29 14.45 -1.48
C ILE A 480 2.26 13.54 -2.17
N ASN A 481 0.98 13.85 -2.03
CA ASN A 481 -0.12 13.14 -2.69
C ASN A 481 -0.34 13.67 -4.12
N VAL A 482 0.28 13.03 -5.09
CA VAL A 482 0.27 13.48 -6.49
C VAL A 482 -0.95 12.98 -7.26
N THR A 483 -1.51 13.86 -8.08
CA THR A 483 -2.46 13.57 -9.16
C THR A 483 -2.03 14.28 -10.45
N CYS A 484 -2.42 13.74 -11.61
CA CYS A 484 -2.10 14.31 -12.92
C CYS A 484 -3.27 14.18 -13.87
N GLU A 485 -3.44 15.14 -14.79
CA GLU A 485 -4.24 14.90 -15.99
C GLU A 485 -3.63 13.77 -16.82
N SER A 486 -4.49 13.01 -17.51
CA SER A 486 -4.07 11.88 -18.36
C SER A 486 -3.59 12.32 -19.75
N THR A 487 -2.89 13.44 -19.82
CA THR A 487 -2.35 14.04 -21.04
C THR A 487 -0.84 14.17 -20.97
N TYR A 488 -0.16 13.97 -22.11
CA TYR A 488 1.28 14.21 -22.20
C TYR A 488 1.58 15.67 -22.52
N GLU A 489 2.77 16.16 -22.08
CA GLU A 489 3.24 17.52 -22.38
C GLU A 489 3.41 17.76 -23.89
N ASP A 490 3.85 16.76 -24.64
CA ASP A 490 3.98 16.76 -26.09
C ASP A 490 3.60 15.40 -26.71
N ASN A 491 3.55 15.32 -28.03
CA ASN A 491 3.20 14.11 -28.77
C ASN A 491 4.43 13.24 -29.14
N ASN A 492 5.59 13.51 -28.61
CA ASN A 492 6.77 12.71 -28.88
C ASN A 492 6.67 11.34 -28.20
N LEU A 493 6.90 10.26 -28.98
CA LEU A 493 6.82 8.88 -28.48
C LEU A 493 7.95 8.54 -27.49
N TYR A 494 9.02 9.33 -27.47
CA TYR A 494 10.17 9.14 -26.62
C TYR A 494 10.45 10.40 -25.81
N HIS A 495 10.04 10.34 -24.56
CA HIS A 495 10.35 11.36 -23.56
C HIS A 495 11.59 10.94 -22.80
N LYS A 496 12.67 11.70 -22.99
CA LYS A 496 13.86 11.61 -22.15
C LYS A 496 13.89 12.72 -21.14
#